data_47b8fea2c6f6883bbe753329b150e30d
#
_entry.id   47b8fea2c6f6883bbe753329b150e30d
#
_cell.length_a   1.000
_cell.length_b   1.000
_cell.length_c   1.000
_cell.angle_alpha   90.00
_cell.angle_beta   90.00
_cell.angle_gamma   90.00
#
_symmetry.space_group_name_H-M   'P 1'
#
loop_
_entity.id
_entity.type
_entity.pdbx_description
1 polymer ?
#
loop_
_entity_poly.entity_id
_entity_poly.type
_entity_poly.pdbx_seq_one_letter_code
_entity_poly.pdbx_strand_id
1 'polypeptide(L)'
;MDKKKRKELLEEYKQLKTYMGVIKITNNTNGKIFVAAFPNLKSKWFTIKAQLVMGRYANSQLQKDWNELGPEAFTYEVLEEKKTDDVTDVRWEVKQMEKPWLEKLQPYGDRGYNKPPKEQQ
;
A
#
# COMPACT_ATOMS: atom_id res chain seq x y z
N MET A 1 28.00 22.54 11.69
CA MET A 1 27.47 21.16 11.70
C MET A 1 28.08 20.41 10.53
N ASP A 2 28.65 19.23 10.75
CA ASP A 2 29.23 18.49 9.66
C ASP A 2 28.14 17.84 8.78
N LYS A 3 28.52 17.39 7.59
CA LYS A 3 27.58 16.84 6.62
C LYS A 3 26.88 15.58 7.11
N LYS A 4 27.55 14.77 7.93
CA LYS A 4 27.01 13.53 8.46
C LYS A 4 25.91 13.79 9.47
N LYS A 5 26.11 14.71 10.42
CA LYS A 5 25.09 15.11 11.39
C LYS A 5 23.89 15.73 10.72
N ARG A 6 24.11 16.54 9.70
CA ARG A 6 23.02 17.17 8.95
C ARG A 6 22.16 16.12 8.24
N LYS A 7 22.80 15.13 7.65
CA LYS A 7 22.10 14.03 6.99
C LYS A 7 21.28 13.21 7.99
N GLU A 8 21.85 12.92 9.15
CA GLU A 8 21.14 12.18 10.20
C GLU A 8 19.90 12.93 10.69
N LEU A 9 20.01 14.24 10.89
CA LEU A 9 18.89 15.08 11.30
C LEU A 9 17.80 15.12 10.24
N LEU A 10 18.15 15.17 8.97
CA LEU A 10 17.18 15.15 7.87
C LEU A 10 16.45 13.81 7.81
N GLU A 11 17.15 12.71 8.04
CA GLU A 11 16.53 11.39 8.08
C GLU A 11 15.58 11.25 9.25
N GLU A 12 15.96 11.71 10.43
CA GLU A 12 15.08 11.73 11.60
C GLU A 12 13.83 12.57 11.34
N TYR A 13 14.01 13.73 10.72
CA TYR A 13 12.91 14.61 10.38
C TYR A 13 11.93 13.94 9.42
N LYS A 14 12.43 13.23 8.43
CA LYS A 14 11.60 12.47 7.49
C LYS A 14 10.82 11.36 8.19
N GLN A 15 11.45 10.70 9.16
CA GLN A 15 10.79 9.64 9.92
C GLN A 15 9.67 10.16 10.81
N LEU A 16 9.75 11.41 11.24
CA LEU A 16 8.72 12.04 12.07
C LEU A 16 7.49 12.46 11.26
N LYS A 17 7.66 12.67 9.96
CA LYS A 17 6.54 13.06 9.10
C LYS A 17 5.74 11.84 8.68
N THR A 18 4.43 12.00 8.73
CA THR A 18 3.52 10.96 8.28
C THR A 18 3.09 11.23 6.85
N TYR A 19 3.12 10.19 6.04
CA TYR A 19 2.63 10.23 4.66
C TYR A 19 1.47 9.27 4.52
N MET A 20 0.37 9.76 3.93
CA MET A 20 -0.72 8.92 3.51
C MET A 20 -0.54 8.59 2.04
N GLY A 21 -1.17 7.54 1.56
CA GLY A 21 -1.06 7.24 0.14
C GLY A 21 -1.70 5.96 -0.30
N VAL A 22 -1.46 5.65 -1.56
CA VAL A 22 -2.00 4.49 -2.26
C VAL A 22 -0.84 3.59 -2.65
N ILE A 23 -0.99 2.29 -2.40
CA ILE A 23 0.03 1.29 -2.71
C ILE A 23 -0.52 0.23 -3.66
N LYS A 24 0.40 -0.45 -4.33
CA LYS A 24 0.07 -1.58 -5.19
C LYS A 24 1.00 -2.75 -4.87
N ILE A 25 0.40 -3.92 -4.68
CA ILE A 25 1.14 -5.17 -4.57
C ILE A 25 0.86 -5.96 -5.84
N THR A 26 1.91 -6.38 -6.53
CA THR A 26 1.78 -7.13 -7.80
C THR A 26 2.24 -8.57 -7.60
N ASN A 27 1.42 -9.51 -8.04
CA ASN A 27 1.81 -10.90 -8.16
C ASN A 27 2.47 -11.08 -9.54
N ASN A 28 3.78 -11.23 -9.55
CA ASN A 28 4.55 -11.28 -10.79
C ASN A 28 4.34 -12.55 -11.58
N THR A 29 3.74 -13.57 -10.98
CA THR A 29 3.46 -14.85 -11.62
C THR A 29 2.24 -14.78 -12.54
N ASN A 30 1.18 -14.10 -12.10
CA ASN A 30 -0.09 -14.03 -12.85
C ASN A 30 -0.54 -12.62 -13.23
N GLY A 31 0.19 -11.60 -12.78
CA GLY A 31 -0.13 -10.21 -13.07
C GLY A 31 -1.24 -9.60 -12.23
N LYS A 32 -1.81 -10.34 -11.29
CA LYS A 32 -2.85 -9.79 -10.40
C LYS A 32 -2.27 -8.74 -9.49
N ILE A 33 -3.06 -7.71 -9.22
CA ILE A 33 -2.65 -6.60 -8.37
C ILE A 33 -3.62 -6.38 -7.23
N PHE A 34 -3.10 -5.85 -6.12
CA PHE A 34 -3.88 -5.41 -4.97
C PHE A 34 -3.59 -3.95 -4.74
N VAL A 35 -4.62 -3.12 -4.75
CA VAL A 35 -4.51 -1.67 -4.54
C VAL A 35 -5.17 -1.33 -3.20
N ALA A 36 -4.47 -0.57 -2.38
CA ALA A 36 -5.00 -0.16 -1.07
C ALA A 36 -4.49 1.23 -0.71
N ALA A 37 -5.27 1.94 0.09
CA ALA A 37 -4.92 3.26 0.58
C ALA A 37 -4.81 3.23 2.10
N PHE A 38 -3.80 3.92 2.62
CA PHE A 38 -3.52 3.93 4.06
C PHE A 38 -3.24 5.34 4.55
N PRO A 39 -3.78 5.70 5.74
CA PRO A 39 -3.50 7.01 6.34
C PRO A 39 -2.03 7.20 6.73
N ASN A 40 -1.29 6.11 6.89
CA ASN A 40 0.12 6.14 7.27
C ASN A 40 0.87 5.04 6.54
N LEU A 41 1.79 5.44 5.67
CA LEU A 41 2.57 4.49 4.87
C LEU A 41 3.84 3.98 5.57
N LYS A 42 4.16 4.54 6.74
CA LYS A 42 5.40 4.17 7.45
C LYS A 42 5.44 2.66 7.73
N SER A 43 6.49 2.01 7.27
CA SER A 43 6.71 0.57 7.46
C SER A 43 5.54 -0.29 7.00
N LYS A 44 4.73 0.20 6.07
CA LYS A 44 3.50 -0.48 5.67
C LYS A 44 3.79 -1.83 4.99
N TRP A 45 4.78 -1.87 4.11
CA TRP A 45 5.13 -3.15 3.45
C TRP A 45 5.61 -4.19 4.46
N PHE A 46 6.42 -3.75 5.41
CA PHE A 46 6.88 -4.63 6.49
C PHE A 46 5.69 -5.21 7.28
N THR A 47 4.73 -4.34 7.64
CA THR A 47 3.53 -4.75 8.37
C THR A 47 2.68 -5.73 7.58
N ILE A 48 2.45 -5.45 6.30
CA ILE A 48 1.66 -6.32 5.42
C ILE A 48 2.34 -7.68 5.28
N LYS A 49 3.65 -7.70 5.04
CA LYS A 49 4.40 -8.96 4.93
C LYS A 49 4.31 -9.79 6.21
N ALA A 50 4.41 -9.12 7.36
CA ALA A 50 4.32 -9.82 8.64
C ALA A 50 2.97 -10.51 8.78
N GLN A 51 1.89 -9.84 8.41
CA GLN A 51 0.55 -10.43 8.45
C GLN A 51 0.41 -11.59 7.46
N LEU A 52 0.97 -11.45 6.27
CA LEU A 52 0.95 -12.53 5.27
C LEU A 52 1.74 -13.75 5.72
N VAL A 53 2.92 -13.53 6.30
CA VAL A 53 3.75 -14.62 6.84
C VAL A 53 3.03 -15.35 7.97
N MET A 54 2.27 -14.62 8.79
CA MET A 54 1.51 -15.20 9.89
C MET A 54 0.18 -15.83 9.44
N GLY A 55 -0.17 -15.71 8.16
CA GLY A 55 -1.43 -16.25 7.63
C GLY A 55 -2.66 -15.48 8.05
N ARG A 56 -2.52 -14.21 8.41
CA ARG A 56 -3.59 -13.39 8.98
C ARG A 56 -3.98 -12.17 8.17
N TYR A 57 -3.56 -12.11 6.91
CA TYR A 57 -3.93 -10.95 6.10
C TYR A 57 -5.41 -10.96 5.74
N ALA A 58 -6.04 -9.77 5.79
CA ALA A 58 -7.49 -9.63 5.62
C ALA A 58 -8.00 -10.05 4.23
N ASN A 59 -7.19 -9.85 3.19
CA ASN A 59 -7.57 -10.28 1.84
C ASN A 59 -7.21 -11.75 1.66
N SER A 60 -8.23 -12.59 1.66
CA SER A 60 -8.05 -14.06 1.64
C SER A 60 -7.43 -14.58 0.35
N GLN A 61 -7.74 -13.97 -0.80
CA GLN A 61 -7.16 -14.39 -2.07
C GLN A 61 -5.67 -14.07 -2.17
N LEU A 62 -5.29 -12.88 -1.72
CA LEU A 62 -3.89 -12.49 -1.66
C LEU A 62 -3.13 -13.39 -0.69
N GLN A 63 -3.71 -13.66 0.48
CA GLN A 63 -3.13 -14.57 1.46
C GLN A 63 -2.90 -15.96 0.89
N LYS A 64 -3.87 -16.48 0.17
CA LYS A 64 -3.78 -17.80 -0.45
C LYS A 64 -2.64 -17.86 -1.45
N ASP A 65 -2.55 -16.88 -2.35
CA ASP A 65 -1.51 -16.84 -3.36
C ASP A 65 -0.13 -16.66 -2.73
N TRP A 66 -0.04 -15.87 -1.66
CA TRP A 66 1.20 -15.73 -0.89
C TRP A 66 1.66 -17.07 -0.32
N ASN A 67 0.74 -17.83 0.26
CA ASN A 67 1.06 -19.15 0.81
C ASN A 67 1.55 -20.13 -0.26
N GLU A 68 0.97 -20.06 -1.45
CA GLU A 68 1.33 -20.96 -2.56
C GLU A 68 2.61 -20.58 -3.27
N LEU A 69 2.84 -19.28 -3.48
CA LEU A 69 3.91 -18.80 -4.35
C LEU A 69 5.14 -18.28 -3.60
N GLY A 70 4.96 -17.88 -2.33
CA GLY A 70 6.02 -17.33 -1.51
C GLY A 70 6.25 -15.84 -1.75
N PRO A 71 7.04 -15.20 -0.86
CA PRO A 71 7.22 -13.74 -0.89
C PRO A 71 7.93 -13.21 -2.13
N GLU A 72 8.75 -14.03 -2.77
CA GLU A 72 9.54 -13.60 -3.93
C GLU A 72 8.68 -13.33 -5.17
N ALA A 73 7.44 -13.87 -5.19
CA ALA A 73 6.53 -13.66 -6.29
C ALA A 73 5.87 -12.27 -6.27
N PHE A 74 6.01 -11.51 -5.20
CA PHE A 74 5.27 -10.27 -5.01
C PHE A 74 6.17 -9.04 -4.97
N THR A 75 5.70 -7.97 -5.61
CA THR A 75 6.37 -6.66 -5.62
C THR A 75 5.45 -5.61 -5.02
N TYR A 76 6.01 -4.75 -4.17
CA TYR A 76 5.29 -3.66 -3.54
C TYR A 76 5.78 -2.33 -4.12
N GLU A 77 4.84 -1.41 -4.39
CA GLU A 77 5.21 -0.05 -4.76
C GLU A 77 4.19 0.96 -4.24
N VAL A 78 4.66 2.16 -3.95
CA VAL A 78 3.81 3.30 -3.60
C VAL A 78 3.42 4.00 -4.88
N LEU A 79 2.12 4.05 -5.17
CA LEU A 79 1.60 4.71 -6.37
C LEU A 79 1.51 6.21 -6.20
N GLU A 80 1.13 6.65 -5.01
CA GLU A 80 0.96 8.07 -4.70
C GLU A 80 1.12 8.28 -3.20
N GLU A 81 1.78 9.37 -2.80
CA GLU A 81 1.88 9.72 -1.39
C GLU A 81 1.67 11.22 -1.19
N LYS A 82 1.18 11.58 0.00
CA LYS A 82 0.91 12.96 0.38
C LYS A 82 1.19 13.15 1.86
N LYS A 83 1.79 14.28 2.23
CA LYS A 83 2.01 14.60 3.64
C LYS A 83 0.69 14.82 4.35
N THR A 84 0.58 14.36 5.59
CA THR A 84 -0.64 14.51 6.37
C THR A 84 -0.74 15.85 7.10
N ASP A 85 0.34 16.64 7.13
CA ASP A 85 0.47 17.85 7.93
C ASP A 85 -0.69 18.85 7.77
N ASP A 86 -1.13 19.09 6.54
CA ASP A 86 -2.14 20.10 6.24
C ASP A 86 -3.51 19.50 5.92
N VAL A 87 -3.73 18.24 6.30
CA VAL A 87 -4.96 17.53 5.96
C VAL A 87 -5.84 17.43 7.20
N THR A 88 -7.06 17.93 7.10
CA THR A 88 -8.02 17.91 8.20
C THR A 88 -8.58 16.52 8.46
N ASP A 89 -8.93 15.79 7.39
CA ASP A 89 -9.49 14.45 7.49
C ASP A 89 -8.68 13.50 6.60
N VAL A 90 -7.70 12.86 7.21
CA VAL A 90 -6.75 11.98 6.49
C VAL A 90 -7.46 10.77 5.90
N ARG A 91 -8.41 10.18 6.62
CA ARG A 91 -9.12 8.99 6.13
C ARG A 91 -9.96 9.31 4.91
N TRP A 92 -10.63 10.45 4.92
CA TRP A 92 -11.41 10.89 3.77
C TRP A 92 -10.49 11.19 2.58
N GLU A 93 -9.43 11.93 2.83
CA GLU A 93 -8.48 12.33 1.79
C GLU A 93 -7.85 11.11 1.11
N VAL A 94 -7.42 10.12 1.87
CA VAL A 94 -6.78 8.94 1.32
C VAL A 94 -7.77 8.11 0.49
N LYS A 95 -9.03 8.09 0.85
CA LYS A 95 -10.06 7.43 0.02
C LYS A 95 -10.26 8.14 -1.30
N GLN A 96 -10.18 9.48 -1.30
CA GLN A 96 -10.26 10.25 -2.54
C GLN A 96 -9.04 9.99 -3.43
N MET A 97 -7.87 9.79 -2.84
CA MET A 97 -6.67 9.42 -3.59
C MET A 97 -6.79 8.04 -4.23
N GLU A 98 -7.43 7.11 -3.54
CA GLU A 98 -7.58 5.73 -4.00
C GLU A 98 -8.48 5.60 -5.24
N LYS A 99 -9.56 6.36 -5.28
CA LYS A 99 -10.58 6.25 -6.34
C LYS A 99 -10.03 6.31 -7.76
N PRO A 100 -9.22 7.32 -8.14
CA PRO A 100 -8.67 7.36 -9.50
C PRO A 100 -7.81 6.15 -9.84
N TRP A 101 -7.07 5.63 -8.85
CA TRP A 101 -6.23 4.45 -9.06
C TRP A 101 -7.06 3.20 -9.28
N LEU A 102 -8.15 3.04 -8.53
CA LEU A 102 -9.05 1.92 -8.72
C LEU A 102 -9.72 1.97 -10.10
N GLU A 103 -10.11 3.15 -10.55
CA GLU A 103 -10.69 3.33 -11.88
C GLU A 103 -9.69 3.02 -12.99
N LYS A 104 -8.46 3.47 -12.82
CA LYS A 104 -7.40 3.28 -13.81
C LYS A 104 -6.94 1.84 -13.89
N LEU A 105 -6.74 1.18 -12.76
CA LEU A 105 -6.11 -0.13 -12.70
C LEU A 105 -7.11 -1.28 -12.70
N GLN A 106 -8.34 -1.05 -12.29
CA GLN A 106 -9.41 -2.07 -12.28
C GLN A 106 -8.95 -3.40 -11.66
N PRO A 107 -8.49 -3.40 -10.38
CA PRO A 107 -7.88 -4.58 -9.78
C PRO A 107 -8.93 -5.61 -9.30
N TYR A 108 -9.83 -5.97 -10.18
CA TYR A 108 -11.00 -6.81 -9.88
C TYR A 108 -11.01 -8.08 -10.71
N GLY A 109 -11.59 -9.13 -10.16
CA GLY A 109 -11.74 -10.41 -10.84
C GLY A 109 -10.39 -11.00 -11.23
N ASP A 110 -10.19 -11.27 -12.50
CA ASP A 110 -8.95 -11.87 -13.01
C ASP A 110 -7.75 -10.92 -12.96
N ARG A 111 -8.00 -9.64 -12.80
CA ARG A 111 -6.95 -8.62 -12.79
C ARG A 111 -6.38 -8.33 -11.41
N GLY A 112 -7.10 -8.71 -10.35
CA GLY A 112 -6.62 -8.34 -9.05
C GLY A 112 -7.36 -8.94 -7.88
N TYR A 113 -7.00 -8.48 -6.71
CA TYR A 113 -7.47 -9.02 -5.44
C TYR A 113 -8.54 -8.16 -4.77
N ASN A 114 -8.83 -6.98 -5.32
CA ASN A 114 -9.80 -6.06 -4.73
C ASN A 114 -11.22 -6.54 -5.00
N LYS A 115 -12.11 -6.24 -4.06
CA LYS A 115 -13.55 -6.46 -4.26
C LYS A 115 -14.10 -5.36 -5.16
N PRO A 116 -14.94 -5.69 -6.15
CA PRO A 116 -15.55 -4.68 -7.00
C PRO A 116 -16.43 -3.74 -6.17
N PRO A 117 -16.57 -2.46 -6.60
CA PRO A 117 -17.48 -1.55 -5.93
C PRO A 117 -18.91 -2.08 -5.94
N LYS A 118 -19.67 -1.82 -4.86
CA LYS A 118 -21.05 -2.28 -4.75
C LYS A 118 -21.94 -1.79 -5.86
N GLU A 119 -21.65 -0.62 -6.39
CA GLU A 119 -22.43 0.02 -7.47
C GLU A 119 -22.32 -0.71 -8.79
N GLN A 120 -21.36 -1.62 -8.93
CA GLN A 120 -21.14 -2.40 -10.17
C GLN A 120 -21.72 -3.80 -10.09
N GLN A 121 -22.38 -4.12 -9.00
CA GLN A 121 -22.99 -5.44 -8.82
C GLN A 121 -24.37 -5.53 -9.41
#